data_345c5488a12fb9a574f3f18fd4ebe35a
#
_entry.id   345c5488a12fb9a574f3f18fd4ebe35a
#
_cell.length_a   1.000
_cell.length_b   1.000
_cell.length_c   1.000
_cell.angle_alpha   90.00
_cell.angle_beta   90.00
_cell.angle_gamma   90.00
#
_symmetry.space_group_name_H-M   'P 1'
#
loop_
_entity.id
_entity.type
_entity.pdbx_description
1 polymer ?
#
loop_
_entity_poly.entity_id
_entity_poly.type
_entity_poly.pdbx_seq_one_letter_code
_entity_poly.pdbx_strand_id
1 'polypeptide(L)'
;MYDFESQIVDIPDYPEPGVIFKDITPLFGNPEALKAMTDALAEHFAGMGITKVVGPEARGFMVGVPVAVALGAGFVPARKPGKLPRETVSQSYELEYGTDSIEIHADAISSKDTVLILDDLVATGGTVEATGKLVRDMGAKLVSYGCILELAFLNPREKLTPSDDDVELFSLVTVD
;
A
#
# COMPACT_ATOMS: atom_id res chain seq x y z
N MET A 1 -16.34 -15.69 -5.48
CA MET A 1 -15.18 -14.79 -5.36
C MET A 1 -15.30 -13.77 -6.48
N TYR A 2 -15.12 -12.48 -6.22
CA TYR A 2 -15.19 -11.43 -7.25
C TYR A 2 -13.99 -11.54 -8.19
N ASP A 3 -14.21 -11.39 -9.48
CA ASP A 3 -13.14 -11.43 -10.49
C ASP A 3 -12.55 -10.01 -10.65
N PHE A 4 -11.51 -9.71 -9.85
CA PHE A 4 -10.83 -8.42 -9.89
C PHE A 4 -9.98 -8.26 -11.14
N GLU A 5 -9.40 -9.34 -11.65
CA GLU A 5 -8.48 -9.31 -12.80
C GLU A 5 -9.20 -8.82 -14.06
N SER A 6 -10.43 -9.24 -14.27
CA SER A 6 -11.25 -8.82 -15.41
C SER A 6 -11.56 -7.31 -15.46
N GLN A 7 -11.37 -6.60 -14.35
CA GLN A 7 -11.59 -5.15 -14.25
C GLN A 7 -10.30 -4.33 -14.47
N ILE A 8 -9.15 -5.00 -14.58
CA ILE A 8 -7.86 -4.34 -14.82
C ILE A 8 -7.70 -4.14 -16.33
N VAL A 9 -7.39 -2.93 -16.74
CA VAL A 9 -7.22 -2.58 -18.16
C VAL A 9 -5.76 -2.44 -18.52
N ASP A 10 -5.32 -3.17 -19.52
CA ASP A 10 -3.98 -3.09 -20.06
C ASP A 10 -3.86 -1.90 -21.02
N ILE A 11 -2.96 -0.98 -20.72
CA ILE A 11 -2.63 0.18 -21.56
C ILE A 11 -1.23 -0.06 -22.14
N PRO A 12 -1.13 -0.48 -23.41
CA PRO A 12 0.17 -0.69 -24.03
C PRO A 12 0.90 0.62 -24.29
N ASP A 13 2.24 0.57 -24.25
CA ASP A 13 3.13 1.67 -24.54
C ASP A 13 2.90 2.93 -23.67
N TYR A 14 2.58 2.73 -22.39
CA TYR A 14 2.40 3.80 -21.41
C TYR A 14 3.20 3.51 -20.12
N PRO A 15 3.95 4.51 -19.54
CA PRO A 15 4.20 5.86 -20.04
C PRO A 15 5.23 5.90 -21.17
N GLU A 16 5.88 4.78 -21.46
CA GLU A 16 6.95 4.65 -22.46
C GLU A 16 6.69 3.45 -23.37
N PRO A 17 7.19 3.46 -24.63
CA PRO A 17 7.08 2.33 -25.54
C PRO A 17 7.62 1.02 -24.94
N GLY A 18 6.86 -0.06 -25.06
CA GLY A 18 7.19 -1.40 -24.52
C GLY A 18 6.71 -1.65 -23.09
N VAL A 19 6.19 -0.64 -22.38
CA VAL A 19 5.58 -0.80 -21.06
C VAL A 19 4.08 -1.08 -21.21
N ILE A 20 3.58 -2.09 -20.52
CA ILE A 20 2.14 -2.33 -20.37
C ILE A 20 1.73 -1.84 -18.99
N PHE A 21 1.05 -0.69 -18.96
CA PHE A 21 0.52 -0.13 -17.71
C PHE A 21 -0.79 -0.83 -17.33
N LYS A 22 -0.90 -1.22 -16.08
CA LYS A 22 -2.10 -1.86 -15.53
C LYS A 22 -2.98 -0.80 -14.88
N ASP A 23 -4.06 -0.42 -15.55
CA ASP A 23 -5.03 0.55 -15.02
C ASP A 23 -6.08 -0.17 -14.17
N ILE A 24 -6.05 0.10 -12.88
CA ILE A 24 -6.99 -0.43 -11.88
C ILE A 24 -8.13 0.54 -11.54
N THR A 25 -8.16 1.73 -12.18
CA THR A 25 -9.19 2.73 -11.89
C THR A 25 -10.63 2.27 -12.12
N PRO A 26 -10.92 1.32 -13.05
CA PRO A 26 -12.26 0.76 -13.18
C PRO A 26 -12.78 0.08 -11.90
N LEU A 27 -11.90 -0.51 -11.07
CA LEU A 27 -12.29 -1.09 -9.77
C LEU A 27 -12.89 -0.04 -8.83
N PHE A 28 -12.35 1.17 -8.83
CA PHE A 28 -12.85 2.26 -8.00
C PHE A 28 -14.16 2.87 -8.53
N GLY A 29 -14.34 2.86 -9.86
CA GLY A 29 -15.54 3.38 -10.52
C GLY A 29 -16.75 2.45 -10.44
N ASN A 30 -16.54 1.18 -10.14
CA ASN A 30 -17.61 0.19 -10.02
C ASN A 30 -17.95 -0.03 -8.52
N PRO A 31 -19.18 0.26 -8.08
CA PRO A 31 -19.55 0.15 -6.67
C PRO A 31 -19.50 -1.29 -6.13
N GLU A 32 -19.76 -2.29 -6.96
CA GLU A 32 -19.68 -3.70 -6.56
C GLU A 32 -18.22 -4.13 -6.41
N ALA A 33 -17.34 -3.74 -7.34
CA ALA A 33 -15.92 -4.01 -7.29
C ALA A 33 -15.26 -3.33 -6.08
N LEU A 34 -15.57 -2.04 -5.86
CA LEU A 34 -15.05 -1.27 -4.73
C LEU A 34 -15.44 -1.91 -3.40
N LYS A 35 -16.71 -2.34 -3.27
CA LYS A 35 -17.15 -3.04 -2.06
C LYS A 35 -16.45 -4.39 -1.91
N ALA A 36 -16.42 -5.21 -2.96
CA ALA A 36 -15.81 -6.54 -2.92
C ALA A 36 -14.32 -6.49 -2.58
N MET A 37 -13.59 -5.51 -3.13
CA MET A 37 -12.18 -5.25 -2.85
C MET A 37 -11.97 -4.86 -1.39
N THR A 38 -12.79 -3.93 -0.88
CA THR A 38 -12.73 -3.51 0.53
C THR A 38 -12.99 -4.67 1.47
N ASP A 39 -14.04 -5.46 1.20
CA ASP A 39 -14.41 -6.60 2.02
C ASP A 39 -13.31 -7.68 2.01
N ALA A 40 -12.76 -8.01 0.84
CA ALA A 40 -11.73 -9.04 0.71
C ALA A 40 -10.42 -8.67 1.46
N LEU A 41 -9.98 -7.41 1.35
CA LEU A 41 -8.83 -6.90 2.10
C LEU A 41 -9.11 -6.88 3.60
N ALA A 42 -10.27 -6.37 4.02
CA ALA A 42 -10.63 -6.31 5.42
C ALA A 42 -10.79 -7.71 6.04
N GLU A 43 -11.36 -8.67 5.32
CA GLU A 43 -11.51 -10.06 5.77
C GLU A 43 -10.15 -10.73 5.98
N HIS A 44 -9.21 -10.55 5.04
CA HIS A 44 -7.86 -11.10 5.17
C HIS A 44 -7.13 -10.58 6.40
N PHE A 45 -7.21 -9.28 6.66
CA PHE A 45 -6.52 -8.63 7.78
C PHE A 45 -7.31 -8.64 9.09
N ALA A 46 -8.52 -9.21 9.10
CA ALA A 46 -9.34 -9.30 10.29
C ALA A 46 -8.63 -10.09 11.41
N GLY A 47 -8.78 -9.62 12.65
CA GLY A 47 -8.20 -10.30 13.82
C GLY A 47 -6.71 -10.06 14.06
N MET A 48 -6.00 -9.34 13.18
CA MET A 48 -4.57 -8.99 13.37
C MET A 48 -4.35 -7.85 14.39
N GLY A 49 -5.42 -7.29 14.95
CA GLY A 49 -5.33 -6.24 15.96
C GLY A 49 -4.89 -4.88 15.39
N ILE A 50 -5.12 -4.64 14.11
CA ILE A 50 -4.70 -3.42 13.41
C ILE A 50 -5.40 -2.21 14.01
N THR A 51 -4.62 -1.20 14.42
CA THR A 51 -5.11 0.07 14.96
C THR A 51 -4.99 1.21 13.96
N LYS A 52 -4.05 1.08 13.01
CA LYS A 52 -3.80 2.09 11.97
C LYS A 52 -3.59 1.41 10.62
N VAL A 53 -4.17 2.00 9.59
CA VAL A 53 -3.83 1.72 8.19
C VAL A 53 -3.06 2.91 7.65
N VAL A 54 -1.89 2.68 7.07
CA VAL A 54 -1.08 3.70 6.41
C VAL A 54 -1.20 3.52 4.91
N GLY A 55 -1.55 4.59 4.20
CA GLY A 55 -1.65 4.59 2.74
C GLY A 55 -0.72 5.63 2.11
N PRO A 56 0.15 5.23 1.16
CA PRO A 56 0.93 6.17 0.35
C PRO A 56 0.04 6.97 -0.62
N GLU A 57 0.41 8.27 -0.83
CA GLU A 57 -0.32 9.11 -1.80
C GLU A 57 -0.09 8.64 -3.25
N ALA A 58 -1.04 8.77 -4.10
CA ALA A 58 -2.39 9.25 -3.84
C ALA A 58 -3.40 8.08 -3.84
N ARG A 59 -3.14 7.05 -4.64
CA ARG A 59 -4.09 5.95 -4.89
C ARG A 59 -4.22 5.01 -3.70
N GLY A 60 -3.16 4.86 -2.90
CA GLY A 60 -3.22 4.13 -1.62
C GLY A 60 -4.27 4.67 -0.65
N PHE A 61 -4.63 5.96 -0.75
CA PHE A 61 -5.71 6.53 0.06
C PHE A 61 -7.08 5.96 -0.30
N MET A 62 -7.32 5.69 -1.59
CA MET A 62 -8.59 5.14 -2.05
C MET A 62 -8.83 3.71 -1.56
N VAL A 63 -7.74 2.98 -1.34
CA VAL A 63 -7.78 1.62 -0.77
C VAL A 63 -7.76 1.65 0.75
N GLY A 64 -6.83 2.42 1.31
CA GLY A 64 -6.57 2.43 2.75
C GLY A 64 -7.72 2.95 3.59
N VAL A 65 -8.41 4.01 3.16
CA VAL A 65 -9.52 4.61 3.92
C VAL A 65 -10.69 3.64 4.09
N PRO A 66 -11.27 3.05 3.03
CA PRO A 66 -12.39 2.13 3.20
C PRO A 66 -12.02 0.88 4.01
N VAL A 67 -10.81 0.34 3.83
CA VAL A 67 -10.33 -0.82 4.61
C VAL A 67 -10.11 -0.45 6.08
N ALA A 68 -9.57 0.73 6.39
CA ALA A 68 -9.43 1.21 7.76
C ALA A 68 -10.80 1.29 8.45
N VAL A 69 -11.83 1.84 7.77
CA VAL A 69 -13.20 1.90 8.29
C VAL A 69 -13.75 0.49 8.55
N ALA A 70 -13.56 -0.43 7.62
CA ALA A 70 -14.03 -1.82 7.75
C ALA A 70 -13.35 -2.57 8.90
N LEU A 71 -12.07 -2.29 9.17
CA LEU A 71 -11.31 -2.86 10.29
C LEU A 71 -11.54 -2.15 11.63
N GLY A 72 -12.24 -1.01 11.66
CA GLY A 72 -12.36 -0.18 12.86
C GLY A 72 -11.04 0.50 13.27
N ALA A 73 -10.14 0.69 12.32
CA ALA A 73 -8.82 1.31 12.49
C ALA A 73 -8.81 2.79 12.06
N GLY A 74 -7.81 3.54 12.52
CA GLY A 74 -7.53 4.89 12.00
C GLY A 74 -6.78 4.82 10.67
N PHE A 75 -6.89 5.88 9.84
CA PHE A 75 -6.11 6.02 8.62
C PHE A 75 -5.03 7.09 8.78
N VAL A 76 -3.82 6.80 8.31
CA VAL A 76 -2.67 7.71 8.31
C VAL A 76 -2.16 7.89 6.87
N PRO A 77 -2.19 9.12 6.34
CA PRO A 77 -1.63 9.38 5.02
C PRO A 77 -0.10 9.44 5.06
N ALA A 78 0.56 8.69 4.20
CA ALA A 78 1.97 8.85 3.88
C ALA A 78 2.10 9.66 2.58
N ARG A 79 2.87 10.76 2.60
CA ARG A 79 2.88 11.73 1.51
C ARG A 79 4.27 12.14 1.06
N LYS A 80 4.37 12.68 -0.13
CA LYS A 80 5.59 13.32 -0.65
C LYS A 80 5.97 14.52 0.19
N PRO A 81 7.27 14.90 0.24
CA PRO A 81 7.77 16.02 1.05
C PRO A 81 6.97 17.31 0.85
N GLY A 82 6.71 17.98 1.97
CA GLY A 82 6.03 19.28 1.97
C GLY A 82 4.52 19.23 1.72
N LYS A 83 3.89 18.05 1.69
CA LYS A 83 2.44 17.90 1.54
C LYS A 83 1.68 17.82 2.87
N LEU A 84 2.40 17.61 3.96
CA LEU A 84 1.84 17.53 5.31
C LEU A 84 2.13 18.82 6.07
N PRO A 85 1.13 19.45 6.74
CA PRO A 85 1.27 20.81 7.28
C PRO A 85 1.88 20.89 8.68
N ARG A 86 2.08 19.75 9.37
CA ARG A 86 2.67 19.69 10.71
C ARG A 86 4.06 19.06 10.66
N GLU A 87 4.69 18.90 11.82
CA GLU A 87 5.97 18.18 11.94
C GLU A 87 5.87 16.77 11.38
N THR A 88 6.86 16.37 10.58
CA THR A 88 6.91 15.08 9.89
C THR A 88 8.18 14.33 10.20
N VAL A 89 8.11 13.01 10.06
CA VAL A 89 9.27 12.13 9.89
C VAL A 89 9.31 11.67 8.45
N SER A 90 10.52 11.50 7.91
CA SER A 90 10.74 11.24 6.48
C SER A 90 11.65 10.05 6.27
N GLN A 91 11.38 9.27 5.22
CA GLN A 91 12.23 8.20 4.74
C GLN A 91 12.48 8.36 3.25
N SER A 92 13.75 8.42 2.86
CA SER A 92 14.15 8.39 1.45
C SER A 92 14.27 6.95 0.95
N TYR A 93 13.98 6.74 -0.33
CA TYR A 93 14.13 5.49 -1.03
C TYR A 93 14.63 5.71 -2.47
N GLU A 94 15.33 4.72 -2.98
CA GLU A 94 15.85 4.76 -4.34
C GLU A 94 14.77 4.39 -5.36
N LEU A 95 14.71 5.14 -6.44
CA LEU A 95 13.96 4.82 -7.64
C LEU A 95 14.92 4.24 -8.68
N GLU A 96 14.37 3.70 -9.76
CA GLU A 96 15.17 3.29 -10.93
C GLU A 96 16.02 4.47 -11.48
N TYR A 97 15.49 5.69 -11.39
CA TYR A 97 16.19 6.94 -11.69
C TYR A 97 15.97 7.94 -10.55
N GLY A 98 17.01 8.14 -9.71
CA GLY A 98 17.01 9.13 -8.64
C GLY A 98 16.51 8.62 -7.29
N THR A 99 16.26 9.54 -6.37
CA THR A 99 15.80 9.28 -5.00
C THR A 99 14.50 10.01 -4.77
N ASP A 100 13.59 9.38 -4.08
CA ASP A 100 12.33 9.98 -3.63
C ASP A 100 12.19 9.82 -2.11
N SER A 101 11.20 10.48 -1.52
CA SER A 101 10.97 10.43 -0.08
C SER A 101 9.48 10.37 0.22
N ILE A 102 9.15 9.75 1.34
CA ILE A 102 7.80 9.68 1.90
C ILE A 102 7.82 10.22 3.32
N GLU A 103 6.77 10.93 3.71
CA GLU A 103 6.61 11.55 5.02
C GLU A 103 5.33 11.11 5.70
N ILE A 104 5.38 11.00 7.02
CA ILE A 104 4.23 10.80 7.91
C ILE A 104 4.31 11.86 9.01
N HIS A 105 3.17 12.37 9.51
CA HIS A 105 3.17 13.25 10.68
C HIS A 105 3.81 12.57 11.89
N ALA A 106 4.72 13.26 12.58
CA ALA A 106 5.51 12.72 13.68
C ALA A 106 4.66 12.20 14.86
N ASP A 107 3.44 12.70 15.00
CA ASP A 107 2.47 12.34 16.05
C ASP A 107 1.37 11.34 15.59
N ALA A 108 1.42 10.86 14.35
CA ALA A 108 0.33 10.04 13.80
C ALA A 108 0.36 8.58 14.24
N ILE A 109 1.54 8.08 14.61
CA ILE A 109 1.81 6.69 14.96
C ILE A 109 2.65 6.65 16.24
N SER A 110 2.41 5.66 17.08
CA SER A 110 3.13 5.43 18.33
C SER A 110 3.48 3.96 18.52
N SER A 111 4.29 3.66 19.52
CA SER A 111 4.67 2.29 19.90
C SER A 111 3.50 1.41 20.38
N LYS A 112 2.31 1.98 20.55
CA LYS A 112 1.10 1.25 20.92
C LYS A 112 0.30 0.80 19.70
N ASP A 113 0.68 1.27 18.50
CA ASP A 113 -0.05 1.00 17.28
C ASP A 113 0.43 -0.29 16.61
N THR A 114 -0.54 -1.00 16.06
CA THR A 114 -0.35 -2.13 15.15
C THR A 114 -0.77 -1.66 13.77
N VAL A 115 0.15 -1.68 12.82
CA VAL A 115 0.02 -0.99 11.55
C VAL A 115 -0.03 -1.96 10.38
N LEU A 116 -0.99 -1.71 9.48
CA LEU A 116 -1.08 -2.27 8.14
C LEU A 116 -0.73 -1.17 7.13
N ILE A 117 0.10 -1.48 6.15
CA ILE A 117 0.35 -0.60 5.01
C ILE A 117 -0.44 -1.11 3.80
N LEU A 118 -1.25 -0.23 3.21
CA LEU A 118 -2.04 -0.54 2.01
C LEU A 118 -1.75 0.44 0.89
N ASP A 119 -1.39 -0.11 -0.26
CA ASP A 119 -1.31 0.65 -1.50
C ASP A 119 -2.26 0.08 -2.57
N ASP A 120 -2.43 0.77 -3.65
CA ASP A 120 -3.23 0.29 -4.78
C ASP A 120 -2.47 -0.74 -5.62
N LEU A 121 -1.19 -0.47 -5.87
CA LEU A 121 -0.32 -1.29 -6.69
C LEU A 121 1.07 -1.37 -6.06
N VAL A 122 1.64 -2.57 -5.99
CA VAL A 122 3.02 -2.82 -5.61
C VAL A 122 3.81 -3.29 -6.84
N ALA A 123 4.71 -2.42 -7.31
CA ALA A 123 5.63 -2.72 -8.42
C ALA A 123 6.96 -3.24 -7.85
N THR A 124 7.96 -2.39 -7.67
CA THR A 124 9.25 -2.78 -7.07
C THR A 124 9.24 -2.80 -5.54
N GLY A 125 8.18 -2.31 -4.92
CA GLY A 125 8.02 -2.26 -3.46
C GLY A 125 8.70 -1.08 -2.75
N GLY A 126 9.46 -0.24 -3.45
CA GLY A 126 10.27 0.82 -2.80
C GLY A 126 9.49 1.78 -1.91
N THR A 127 8.36 2.31 -2.39
CA THR A 127 7.51 3.24 -1.61
C THR A 127 6.92 2.56 -0.37
N VAL A 128 6.45 1.32 -0.55
CA VAL A 128 5.82 0.53 0.52
C VAL A 128 6.86 0.13 1.58
N GLU A 129 8.07 -0.27 1.15
CA GLU A 129 9.19 -0.56 2.04
C GLU A 129 9.61 0.68 2.86
N ALA A 130 9.80 1.82 2.19
CA ALA A 130 10.14 3.07 2.86
C ALA A 130 9.07 3.48 3.90
N THR A 131 7.79 3.29 3.56
CA THR A 131 6.68 3.52 4.48
C THR A 131 6.76 2.55 5.68
N GLY A 132 7.08 1.28 5.43
CA GLY A 132 7.27 0.27 6.48
C GLY A 132 8.41 0.60 7.42
N LYS A 133 9.52 1.10 6.87
CA LYS A 133 10.66 1.56 7.67
C LYS A 133 10.29 2.73 8.57
N LEU A 134 9.57 3.75 8.05
CA LEU A 134 9.05 4.84 8.88
C LEU A 134 8.20 4.34 10.05
N VAL A 135 7.28 3.42 9.78
CA VAL A 135 6.41 2.84 10.81
C VAL A 135 7.23 2.16 11.93
N ARG A 136 8.25 1.39 11.56
CA ARG A 136 9.15 0.72 12.51
C ARG A 136 10.00 1.73 13.28
N ASP A 137 10.54 2.74 12.61
CA ASP A 137 11.36 3.79 13.23
C ASP A 137 10.55 4.64 14.23
N MET A 138 9.23 4.79 14.03
CA MET A 138 8.30 5.39 14.98
C MET A 138 7.94 4.45 16.15
N GLY A 139 8.47 3.23 16.16
CA GLY A 139 8.31 2.25 17.24
C GLY A 139 7.04 1.41 17.17
N ALA A 140 6.21 1.54 16.13
CA ALA A 140 4.99 0.76 15.97
C ALA A 140 5.28 -0.65 15.45
N LYS A 141 4.33 -1.56 15.69
CA LYS A 141 4.37 -2.90 15.13
C LYS A 141 3.79 -2.88 13.71
N LEU A 142 4.63 -3.14 12.71
CA LEU A 142 4.16 -3.43 11.36
C LEU A 142 3.77 -4.90 11.27
N VAL A 143 2.56 -5.20 10.82
CA VAL A 143 2.03 -6.58 10.76
C VAL A 143 1.90 -7.13 9.35
N SER A 144 1.62 -6.27 8.35
CA SER A 144 1.50 -6.71 6.97
C SER A 144 1.58 -5.53 5.99
N TYR A 145 1.85 -5.89 4.74
CA TYR A 145 1.62 -5.07 3.57
C TYR A 145 0.44 -5.64 2.78
N GLY A 146 -0.32 -4.78 2.13
CA GLY A 146 -1.38 -5.22 1.23
C GLY A 146 -1.52 -4.32 0.02
N CYS A 147 -2.04 -4.90 -1.08
CA CYS A 147 -2.36 -4.14 -2.28
C CYS A 147 -3.50 -4.81 -3.07
N ILE A 148 -4.04 -4.07 -4.04
CA ILE A 148 -4.95 -4.63 -5.02
C ILE A 148 -4.16 -5.44 -6.04
N LEU A 149 -3.08 -4.86 -6.58
CA LEU A 149 -2.29 -5.43 -7.66
C LEU A 149 -0.81 -5.53 -7.29
N GLU A 150 -0.25 -6.72 -7.44
CA GLU A 150 1.19 -6.99 -7.33
C GLU A 150 1.77 -7.31 -8.70
N LEU A 151 2.87 -6.64 -9.07
CA LEU A 151 3.67 -6.98 -10.24
C LEU A 151 4.81 -7.90 -9.81
N ALA A 152 4.53 -9.22 -9.74
CA ALA A 152 5.44 -10.20 -9.18
C ALA A 152 6.75 -10.34 -9.99
N PHE A 153 6.71 -10.09 -11.31
CA PHE A 153 7.91 -10.09 -12.16
C PHE A 153 8.95 -9.04 -11.77
N LEU A 154 8.59 -8.04 -10.94
CA LEU A 154 9.51 -7.05 -10.38
C LEU A 154 10.06 -7.44 -9.00
N ASN A 155 9.73 -8.64 -8.51
CA ASN A 155 10.22 -9.22 -7.27
C ASN A 155 10.05 -8.33 -6.01
N PRO A 156 8.88 -7.68 -5.77
CA PRO A 156 8.71 -6.82 -4.60
C PRO A 156 8.85 -7.57 -3.27
N ARG A 157 8.53 -8.86 -3.25
CA ARG A 157 8.59 -9.70 -2.05
C ARG A 157 9.99 -9.86 -1.48
N GLU A 158 11.03 -9.81 -2.30
CA GLU A 158 12.42 -9.85 -1.83
C GLU A 158 12.75 -8.69 -0.88
N LYS A 159 12.12 -7.53 -1.09
CA LYS A 159 12.27 -6.34 -0.23
C LYS A 159 11.29 -6.30 0.94
N LEU A 160 10.04 -6.66 0.67
CA LEU A 160 8.95 -6.44 1.62
C LEU A 160 8.79 -7.56 2.63
N THR A 161 9.19 -8.78 2.25
CA THR A 161 9.02 -10.00 3.06
C THR A 161 10.32 -10.81 3.11
N PRO A 162 11.44 -10.24 3.59
CA PRO A 162 12.66 -11.00 3.77
C PRO A 162 12.42 -12.18 4.74
N SER A 163 13.16 -13.25 4.56
CA SER A 163 12.95 -14.56 5.24
C SER A 163 12.97 -14.52 6.77
N ASP A 164 13.47 -13.46 7.35
CA ASP A 164 13.64 -13.23 8.79
C ASP A 164 12.61 -12.27 9.38
N ASP A 165 11.63 -11.81 8.59
CA ASP A 165 10.55 -10.91 9.04
C ASP A 165 9.21 -11.66 8.97
N ASP A 166 8.42 -11.60 10.05
CA ASP A 166 7.07 -12.19 10.11
C ASP A 166 6.01 -11.36 9.34
N VAL A 167 6.44 -10.39 8.55
CA VAL A 167 5.57 -9.51 7.76
C VAL A 167 5.30 -10.11 6.40
N GLU A 168 4.03 -10.21 6.01
CA GLU A 168 3.62 -10.71 4.70
C GLU A 168 3.22 -9.57 3.74
N LEU A 169 3.22 -9.86 2.44
CA LEU A 169 2.55 -9.06 1.42
C LEU A 169 1.33 -9.85 0.92
N PHE A 170 0.15 -9.28 1.09
CA PHE A 170 -1.10 -9.80 0.53
C PHE A 170 -1.54 -8.97 -0.68
N SER A 171 -1.87 -9.63 -1.79
CA SER A 171 -2.38 -9.00 -3.01
C SER A 171 -3.68 -9.67 -3.46
N LEU A 172 -4.65 -8.89 -3.94
CA LEU A 172 -5.88 -9.44 -4.51
C LEU A 172 -5.65 -10.04 -5.90
N VAL A 173 -4.76 -9.42 -6.66
CA VAL A 173 -4.36 -9.86 -8.01
C VAL A 173 -2.83 -9.84 -8.09
N THR A 174 -2.26 -10.88 -8.69
CA THR A 174 -0.81 -10.98 -8.93
C THR A 174 -0.59 -11.15 -10.44
N VAL A 175 0.29 -10.34 -11.01
CA VAL A 175 0.74 -10.44 -12.41
C VAL A 175 2.18 -10.92 -12.43
N ASP A 176 2.38 -12.08 -13.06
CA ASP A 176 3.67 -12.76 -13.25
C ASP A 176 4.43 -12.24 -14.50
#